data_c5603137f9be1a34edc7545a2ad0600e
#
_entry.id   c5603137f9be1a34edc7545a2ad0600e
#
_cell.length_a   1.000
_cell.length_b   1.000
_cell.length_c   1.000
_cell.angle_alpha   90.00
_cell.angle_beta   90.00
_cell.angle_gamma   90.00
#
_symmetry.space_group_name_H-M   'P 1'
#
loop_
_entity.id
_entity.type
_entity.pdbx_description
1 polymer ?
#
loop_
_entity_poly.entity_id
_entity_poly.type
_entity_poly.pdbx_seq_one_letter_code
_entity_poly.pdbx_strand_id
1 'polypeptide(L)'
;MQKYSVFSLVKNAFTNHENWEVAWKDPEPKKEYDVIIVGGGGHGLATAYYLAKEHGITNVAILEKGWIGGGNVGRNTTILRSNYMFDSNAHFYEFGMKLWETLSQELNYNVMYSPRGIINLAHSDAQMNAYARRGNSMRLNGIDAILLGRDDLKKMIPFADFSETCRFPIHGGLMQPRGGTARHDAVAWGYARPVSYTHLTLPTTLNV
;
A
#
# COMPACT_ATOMS: atom_id res chain seq x y z
N MET A 1 6.79 -21.25 -0.50
CA MET A 1 5.89 -20.61 -1.50
C MET A 1 5.30 -21.72 -2.34
N GLN A 2 3.98 -21.94 -2.31
CA GLN A 2 3.32 -22.88 -3.21
C GLN A 2 3.46 -22.37 -4.65
N LYS A 3 4.26 -23.07 -5.44
CA LYS A 3 4.33 -22.78 -6.88
C LYS A 3 3.07 -23.35 -7.53
N TYR A 4 2.26 -22.50 -8.15
CA TYR A 4 1.19 -22.98 -9.03
C TYR A 4 1.82 -23.76 -10.17
N SER A 5 1.48 -25.05 -10.28
CA SER A 5 1.96 -25.90 -11.36
C SER A 5 0.88 -26.05 -12.43
N VAL A 6 1.29 -26.34 -13.65
CA VAL A 6 0.34 -26.66 -14.75
C VAL A 6 -0.59 -27.82 -14.35
N PHE A 7 -0.09 -28.80 -13.63
CA PHE A 7 -0.89 -29.92 -13.12
C PHE A 7 -1.95 -29.47 -12.12
N SER A 8 -1.66 -28.49 -11.29
CA SER A 8 -2.64 -27.91 -10.36
C SER A 8 -3.75 -27.16 -11.11
N LEU A 9 -3.43 -26.44 -12.19
CA LEU A 9 -4.41 -25.79 -13.03
C LEU A 9 -5.33 -26.80 -13.71
N VAL A 10 -4.76 -27.87 -14.29
CA VAL A 10 -5.52 -28.96 -14.93
C VAL A 10 -6.45 -29.64 -13.91
N LYS A 11 -5.93 -30.03 -12.73
CA LYS A 11 -6.74 -30.61 -11.66
C LYS A 11 -7.91 -29.72 -11.28
N ASN A 12 -7.65 -28.43 -11.07
CA ASN A 12 -8.68 -27.46 -10.66
C ASN A 12 -9.71 -27.24 -11.78
N ALA A 13 -9.31 -27.26 -13.06
CA ALA A 13 -10.23 -27.19 -14.17
C ALA A 13 -11.21 -28.38 -14.20
N PHE A 14 -10.72 -29.60 -13.94
CA PHE A 14 -11.58 -30.81 -13.87
C PHE A 14 -12.52 -30.84 -12.66
N THR A 15 -12.17 -30.12 -11.58
CA THR A 15 -13.02 -30.01 -10.38
C THR A 15 -13.89 -28.75 -10.38
N ASN A 16 -14.06 -28.07 -11.50
CA ASN A 16 -14.75 -26.78 -11.62
C ASN A 16 -14.27 -25.72 -10.62
N HIS A 17 -13.00 -25.79 -10.22
CA HIS A 17 -12.43 -24.92 -9.18
C HIS A 17 -13.12 -25.04 -7.82
N GLU A 18 -13.75 -26.16 -7.52
CA GLU A 18 -14.36 -26.47 -6.23
C GLU A 18 -13.40 -27.23 -5.32
N ASN A 19 -13.74 -27.31 -4.04
CA ASN A 19 -12.99 -28.07 -3.02
C ASN A 19 -11.54 -27.60 -2.81
N TRP A 20 -11.29 -26.32 -2.92
CA TRP A 20 -10.01 -25.73 -2.57
C TRP A 20 -9.82 -25.81 -1.05
N GLU A 21 -8.58 -26.09 -0.62
CA GLU A 21 -8.24 -25.89 0.78
C GLU A 21 -8.50 -24.46 1.18
N VAL A 22 -9.11 -24.26 2.36
CA VAL A 22 -9.27 -22.92 2.92
C VAL A 22 -7.89 -22.30 3.05
N ALA A 23 -7.67 -21.18 2.35
CA ALA A 23 -6.38 -20.48 2.34
C ALA A 23 -5.98 -19.97 3.73
N TRP A 24 -6.96 -19.80 4.60
CA TRP A 24 -6.81 -19.33 5.95
C TRP A 24 -7.02 -20.48 6.93
N LYS A 25 -5.99 -20.81 7.69
CA LYS A 25 -6.05 -21.81 8.75
C LYS A 25 -6.24 -21.10 10.07
N ASP A 26 -7.09 -21.67 10.94
CA ASP A 26 -7.26 -21.24 12.33
C ASP A 26 -6.66 -22.32 13.26
N PRO A 27 -5.33 -22.36 13.37
CA PRO A 27 -4.65 -23.36 14.16
C PRO A 27 -4.74 -23.02 15.65
N GLU A 28 -4.72 -24.05 16.48
CA GLU A 28 -4.61 -23.87 17.92
C GLU A 28 -3.36 -23.06 18.28
N PRO A 29 -3.49 -22.06 19.18
CA PRO A 29 -2.34 -21.27 19.62
C PRO A 29 -1.25 -22.12 20.25
N LYS A 30 0.01 -21.82 19.95
CA LYS A 30 1.16 -22.42 20.63
C LYS A 30 1.24 -21.90 22.07
N LYS A 31 1.94 -22.63 22.92
CA LYS A 31 2.19 -22.23 24.32
C LYS A 31 3.13 -21.02 24.42
N GLU A 32 4.04 -20.86 23.46
CA GLU A 32 5.08 -19.83 23.46
C GLU A 32 5.34 -19.31 22.07
N TYR A 33 5.61 -18.02 21.97
CA TYR A 33 6.01 -17.32 20.76
C TYR A 33 7.21 -16.41 21.06
N ASP A 34 8.09 -16.23 20.07
CA ASP A 34 9.22 -15.30 20.16
C ASP A 34 8.74 -13.85 20.10
N VAL A 35 7.71 -13.60 19.28
CA VAL A 35 7.12 -12.27 19.10
C VAL A 35 5.60 -12.36 19.03
N ILE A 36 4.93 -11.46 19.72
CA ILE A 36 3.47 -11.27 19.62
C ILE A 36 3.20 -9.87 19.05
N ILE A 37 2.48 -9.82 17.94
CA ILE A 37 2.08 -8.58 17.27
C ILE A 37 0.58 -8.37 17.50
N VAL A 38 0.21 -7.22 18.04
CA VAL A 38 -1.20 -6.85 18.24
C VAL A 38 -1.69 -6.03 17.06
N GLY A 39 -2.62 -6.59 16.31
CA GLY A 39 -3.26 -6.00 15.14
C GLY A 39 -2.84 -6.62 13.81
N GLY A 40 -3.80 -7.15 13.06
CA GLY A 40 -3.67 -7.72 11.70
C GLY A 40 -3.85 -6.68 10.59
N GLY A 41 -3.42 -5.44 10.82
CA GLY A 41 -3.38 -4.38 9.81
C GLY A 41 -2.10 -4.43 8.97
N GLY A 42 -1.94 -3.47 8.05
CA GLY A 42 -0.79 -3.41 7.15
C GLY A 42 0.56 -3.42 7.87
N HIS A 43 0.68 -2.67 8.96
CA HIS A 43 1.94 -2.64 9.74
C HIS A 43 2.21 -3.96 10.46
N GLY A 44 1.22 -4.55 11.12
CA GLY A 44 1.41 -5.83 11.82
C GLY A 44 1.77 -6.96 10.87
N LEU A 45 1.08 -7.07 9.76
CA LEU A 45 1.34 -8.08 8.73
C LEU A 45 2.72 -7.88 8.07
N ALA A 46 3.07 -6.63 7.71
CA ALA A 46 4.38 -6.33 7.17
C ALA A 46 5.50 -6.59 8.18
N THR A 47 5.31 -6.23 9.45
CA THR A 47 6.28 -6.53 10.52
C THR A 47 6.54 -8.02 10.62
N ALA A 48 5.50 -8.85 10.68
CA ALA A 48 5.66 -10.29 10.73
C ALA A 48 6.39 -10.84 9.48
N TYR A 49 6.04 -10.33 8.31
CA TYR A 49 6.68 -10.72 7.06
C TYR A 49 8.18 -10.39 7.06
N TYR A 50 8.56 -9.18 7.42
CA TYR A 50 9.97 -8.77 7.41
C TYR A 50 10.77 -9.35 8.57
N LEU A 51 10.16 -9.62 9.73
CA LEU A 51 10.82 -10.41 10.80
C LEU A 51 11.24 -11.79 10.29
N ALA A 52 10.35 -12.46 9.56
CA ALA A 52 10.67 -13.77 9.00
C ALA A 52 11.70 -13.67 7.85
N LYS A 53 11.51 -12.70 6.94
CA LYS A 53 12.34 -12.58 5.74
C LYS A 53 13.76 -12.09 6.04
N GLU A 54 13.91 -11.04 6.83
CA GLU A 54 15.18 -10.36 7.04
C GLU A 54 15.93 -10.87 8.30
N HIS A 55 15.20 -11.42 9.28
CA HIS A 55 15.76 -11.79 10.57
C HIS A 55 15.60 -13.29 10.90
N GLY A 56 14.91 -14.06 10.07
CA GLY A 56 14.67 -15.48 10.31
C GLY A 56 13.75 -15.78 11.51
N ILE A 57 13.08 -14.76 12.06
CA ILE A 57 12.16 -14.89 13.19
C ILE A 57 10.80 -15.34 12.67
N THR A 58 10.49 -16.63 12.79
CA THR A 58 9.27 -17.23 12.23
C THR A 58 8.24 -17.64 13.28
N ASN A 59 8.64 -17.76 14.56
CA ASN A 59 7.72 -18.11 15.64
C ASN A 59 7.00 -16.85 16.17
N VAL A 60 6.12 -16.29 15.34
CA VAL A 60 5.41 -15.03 15.58
C VAL A 60 3.92 -15.28 15.64
N ALA A 61 3.21 -14.65 16.57
CA ALA A 61 1.75 -14.58 16.58
C ALA A 61 1.27 -13.18 16.23
N ILE A 62 0.18 -13.10 15.46
CA ILE A 62 -0.55 -11.84 15.25
C ILE A 62 -1.93 -11.98 15.88
N LEU A 63 -2.26 -11.08 16.80
CA LEU A 63 -3.58 -11.05 17.46
C LEU A 63 -4.44 -9.98 16.79
N GLU A 64 -5.52 -10.37 16.15
CA GLU A 64 -6.47 -9.46 15.49
C GLU A 64 -7.87 -9.67 16.10
N LYS A 65 -8.48 -8.61 16.57
CA LYS A 65 -9.81 -8.68 17.21
C LYS A 65 -10.99 -8.80 16.24
N GLY A 66 -10.76 -8.48 14.97
CA GLY A 66 -11.80 -8.45 13.94
C GLY A 66 -11.39 -9.31 12.73
N TRP A 67 -11.08 -8.66 11.65
CA TRP A 67 -10.61 -9.31 10.43
C TRP A 67 -9.37 -8.59 9.87
N ILE A 68 -8.61 -9.30 9.07
CA ILE A 68 -7.38 -8.80 8.47
C ILE A 68 -7.66 -7.52 7.69
N GLY A 69 -6.90 -6.47 8.02
CA GLY A 69 -7.06 -5.17 7.38
C GLY A 69 -8.32 -4.40 7.77
N GLY A 70 -9.14 -4.89 8.69
CA GLY A 70 -10.41 -4.27 9.10
C GLY A 70 -10.30 -2.92 9.81
N GLY A 71 -9.10 -2.54 10.24
CA GLY A 71 -8.80 -1.23 10.84
C GLY A 71 -8.55 -0.13 9.81
N ASN A 72 -7.50 0.66 10.02
CA ASN A 72 -7.13 1.79 9.14
C ASN A 72 -6.78 1.36 7.71
N VAL A 73 -6.26 0.14 7.51
CA VAL A 73 -5.98 -0.38 6.16
C VAL A 73 -7.23 -0.37 5.30
N GLY A 74 -8.35 -0.87 5.80
CA GLY A 74 -9.61 -0.91 5.05
C GLY A 74 -10.35 0.42 4.94
N ARG A 75 -9.83 1.51 5.53
CA ARG A 75 -10.50 2.81 5.64
C ARG A 75 -9.67 3.97 5.10
N ASN A 76 -8.55 3.70 4.44
CA ASN A 76 -7.68 4.73 3.89
C ASN A 76 -8.04 5.08 2.45
N THR A 77 -7.45 6.15 1.93
CA THR A 77 -7.66 6.64 0.56
C THR A 77 -6.82 5.91 -0.49
N THR A 78 -6.01 4.95 -0.09
CA THR A 78 -5.11 4.17 -0.95
C THR A 78 -4.03 4.97 -1.71
N ILE A 79 -3.88 6.25 -1.40
CA ILE A 79 -2.92 7.13 -2.07
C ILE A 79 -1.51 6.90 -1.51
N LEU A 80 -0.58 6.58 -2.40
CA LEU A 80 0.85 6.38 -2.11
C LEU A 80 1.65 7.55 -2.66
N ARG A 81 2.43 8.19 -1.80
CA ARG A 81 3.18 9.39 -2.15
C ARG A 81 4.33 9.64 -1.17
N SER A 82 5.36 10.35 -1.62
CA SER A 82 6.46 10.86 -0.79
C SER A 82 6.59 12.40 -0.87
N ASN A 83 5.57 13.09 -1.32
CA ASN A 83 5.55 14.52 -1.57
C ASN A 83 5.46 15.39 -0.29
N TYR A 84 6.35 15.11 0.67
CA TYR A 84 6.42 15.83 1.94
C TYR A 84 7.49 16.94 1.90
N MET A 85 7.29 17.98 2.73
CA MET A 85 8.18 19.13 2.79
C MET A 85 9.40 18.87 3.67
N PHE A 86 9.24 18.16 4.79
CA PHE A 86 10.30 17.93 5.76
C PHE A 86 11.18 16.75 5.37
N ASP A 87 12.49 16.91 5.44
CA ASP A 87 13.49 15.93 5.01
C ASP A 87 13.29 14.55 5.62
N SER A 88 13.09 14.49 6.95
CA SER A 88 12.87 13.20 7.64
C SER A 88 11.66 12.45 7.10
N ASN A 89 10.56 13.16 6.86
CA ASN A 89 9.36 12.56 6.28
C ASN A 89 9.59 12.20 4.82
N ALA A 90 10.25 13.06 4.05
CA ALA A 90 10.57 12.83 2.66
C ALA A 90 11.37 11.53 2.48
N HIS A 91 12.44 11.35 3.23
CA HIS A 91 13.27 10.14 3.18
C HIS A 91 12.52 8.89 3.63
N PHE A 92 11.74 8.97 4.71
CA PHE A 92 10.94 7.84 5.20
C PHE A 92 9.92 7.37 4.16
N TYR A 93 9.16 8.30 3.59
CA TYR A 93 8.13 7.93 2.60
C TYR A 93 8.72 7.57 1.25
N GLU A 94 9.89 8.13 0.86
CA GLU A 94 10.59 7.72 -0.35
C GLU A 94 11.14 6.28 -0.24
N PHE A 95 11.65 5.90 0.93
CA PHE A 95 11.97 4.49 1.21
C PHE A 95 10.73 3.60 1.03
N GLY A 96 9.59 4.04 1.58
CA GLY A 96 8.32 3.35 1.39
C GLY A 96 7.91 3.22 -0.09
N MET A 97 8.08 4.28 -0.89
CA MET A 97 7.79 4.24 -2.33
C MET A 97 8.60 3.17 -3.06
N LYS A 98 9.88 3.03 -2.74
CA LYS A 98 10.75 1.98 -3.32
C LYS A 98 10.27 0.57 -2.95
N LEU A 99 9.77 0.37 -1.73
CA LEU A 99 9.15 -0.90 -1.34
C LEU A 99 7.89 -1.19 -2.16
N TRP A 100 7.04 -0.20 -2.37
CA TRP A 100 5.82 -0.34 -3.17
C TRP A 100 6.09 -0.74 -4.62
N GLU A 101 7.15 -0.21 -5.24
CA GLU A 101 7.53 -0.48 -6.62
C GLU A 101 7.87 -1.96 -6.86
N THR A 102 8.38 -2.66 -5.86
CA THR A 102 8.80 -4.08 -5.96
C THR A 102 7.86 -5.05 -5.23
N LEU A 103 6.91 -4.54 -4.45
CA LEU A 103 6.13 -5.35 -3.51
C LEU A 103 5.35 -6.49 -4.17
N SER A 104 4.77 -6.27 -5.35
CA SER A 104 4.03 -7.32 -6.06
C SER A 104 4.90 -8.50 -6.45
N GLN A 105 6.14 -8.24 -6.89
CA GLN A 105 7.12 -9.29 -7.21
C GLN A 105 7.61 -9.97 -5.94
N GLU A 106 7.91 -9.21 -4.91
CA GLU A 106 8.41 -9.73 -3.64
C GLU A 106 7.42 -10.68 -2.97
N LEU A 107 6.15 -10.30 -2.92
CA LEU A 107 5.09 -11.12 -2.34
C LEU A 107 4.58 -12.22 -3.28
N ASN A 108 4.98 -12.21 -4.57
CA ASN A 108 4.34 -13.00 -5.62
C ASN A 108 2.80 -12.88 -5.56
N TYR A 109 2.33 -11.65 -5.38
CA TYR A 109 0.93 -11.31 -5.23
C TYR A 109 0.66 -9.89 -5.74
N ASN A 110 -0.29 -9.73 -6.64
CA ASN A 110 -0.59 -8.42 -7.21
C ASN A 110 -1.31 -7.52 -6.19
N VAL A 111 -0.57 -6.57 -5.62
CA VAL A 111 -1.12 -5.55 -4.70
C VAL A 111 -1.84 -4.41 -5.43
N MET A 112 -1.95 -4.52 -6.75
CA MET A 112 -2.60 -3.53 -7.63
C MET A 112 -1.99 -2.13 -7.47
N TYR A 113 -0.66 -2.05 -7.31
CA TYR A 113 0.05 -0.78 -7.33
C TYR A 113 -0.01 -0.16 -8.72
N SER A 114 -0.49 1.08 -8.78
CA SER A 114 -0.68 1.83 -10.01
C SER A 114 -0.01 3.20 -9.90
N PRO A 115 1.25 3.34 -10.38
CA PRO A 115 2.01 4.60 -10.33
C PRO A 115 1.58 5.53 -11.48
N ARG A 116 0.43 6.17 -11.33
CA ARG A 116 -0.15 7.09 -12.34
C ARG A 116 0.09 8.56 -12.04
N GLY A 117 0.87 8.83 -11.02
CA GLY A 117 1.10 10.17 -10.51
C GLY A 117 0.04 10.62 -9.51
N ILE A 118 0.44 11.59 -8.69
CA ILE A 118 -0.45 12.29 -7.76
C ILE A 118 -0.35 13.78 -8.04
N ILE A 119 -1.49 14.43 -8.22
CA ILE A 119 -1.57 15.87 -8.46
C ILE A 119 -2.27 16.52 -7.27
N ASN A 120 -1.59 17.47 -6.65
CA ASN A 120 -2.19 18.38 -5.68
C ASN A 120 -2.61 19.65 -6.42
N LEU A 121 -3.91 19.89 -6.54
CA LEU A 121 -4.45 21.09 -7.21
C LEU A 121 -4.29 22.33 -6.33
N ALA A 122 -3.93 23.45 -6.93
CA ALA A 122 -3.88 24.75 -6.30
C ALA A 122 -5.05 25.61 -6.76
N HIS A 123 -5.74 26.23 -5.81
CA HIS A 123 -6.90 27.08 -6.02
C HIS A 123 -6.63 28.56 -5.72
N SER A 124 -5.37 28.93 -5.52
CA SER A 124 -4.92 30.30 -5.31
C SER A 124 -3.42 30.44 -5.58
N ASP A 125 -2.96 31.67 -5.80
CA ASP A 125 -1.53 31.98 -5.96
C ASP A 125 -0.73 31.67 -4.69
N ALA A 126 -1.32 31.85 -3.51
CA ALA A 126 -0.69 31.46 -2.26
C ALA A 126 -0.41 29.94 -2.18
N GLN A 127 -1.35 29.11 -2.67
CA GLN A 127 -1.15 27.67 -2.77
C GLN A 127 -0.09 27.31 -3.82
N MET A 128 -0.08 27.98 -4.98
CA MET A 128 0.97 27.80 -5.99
C MET A 128 2.37 28.10 -5.43
N ASN A 129 2.51 29.23 -4.70
CA ASN A 129 3.76 29.58 -4.03
C ASN A 129 4.18 28.53 -2.99
N ALA A 130 3.24 28.00 -2.22
CA ALA A 130 3.49 26.92 -1.26
C ALA A 130 3.93 25.63 -1.99
N TYR A 131 3.31 25.31 -3.12
CA TYR A 131 3.68 24.14 -3.93
C TYR A 131 5.02 24.29 -4.63
N ALA A 132 5.38 25.51 -5.05
CA ALA A 132 6.74 25.78 -5.57
C ALA A 132 7.81 25.52 -4.51
N ARG A 133 7.60 25.99 -3.27
CA ARG A 133 8.52 25.68 -2.14
C ARG A 133 8.57 24.18 -1.83
N ARG A 134 7.42 23.50 -1.75
CA ARG A 134 7.35 22.05 -1.54
C ARG A 134 8.06 21.29 -2.65
N GLY A 135 7.80 21.62 -3.91
CA GLY A 135 8.44 20.98 -5.06
C GLY A 135 9.96 21.17 -5.07
N ASN A 136 10.46 22.32 -4.63
CA ASN A 136 11.90 22.54 -4.46
C ASN A 136 12.48 21.66 -3.34
N SER A 137 11.82 21.60 -2.18
CA SER A 137 12.22 20.71 -1.09
C SER A 137 12.22 19.24 -1.54
N MET A 138 11.19 18.80 -2.25
CA MET A 138 11.12 17.45 -2.81
C MET A 138 12.32 17.14 -3.71
N ARG A 139 12.64 18.03 -4.66
CA ARG A 139 13.76 17.84 -5.58
C ARG A 139 15.11 17.82 -4.87
N LEU A 140 15.31 18.65 -3.84
CA LEU A 140 16.51 18.62 -2.99
C LEU A 140 16.69 17.29 -2.27
N ASN A 141 15.58 16.61 -1.93
CA ASN A 141 15.57 15.28 -1.31
C ASN A 141 15.52 14.12 -2.32
N GLY A 142 15.76 14.40 -3.62
CA GLY A 142 15.77 13.37 -4.66
C GLY A 142 14.40 12.82 -5.04
N ILE A 143 13.32 13.50 -4.65
CA ILE A 143 11.95 13.13 -4.97
C ILE A 143 11.49 13.85 -6.23
N ASP A 144 10.84 13.13 -7.12
CA ASP A 144 10.28 13.66 -8.36
C ASP A 144 9.14 14.66 -8.06
N ALA A 145 9.24 15.85 -8.65
CA ALA A 145 8.27 16.92 -8.47
C ALA A 145 8.18 17.80 -9.70
N ILE A 146 6.98 18.00 -10.23
CA ILE A 146 6.68 18.85 -11.37
C ILE A 146 5.65 19.88 -10.96
N LEU A 147 5.99 21.17 -11.09
CA LEU A 147 5.03 22.24 -10.94
C LEU A 147 4.28 22.40 -12.26
N LEU A 148 2.96 22.28 -12.25
CA LEU A 148 2.11 22.33 -13.42
C LEU A 148 1.32 23.63 -13.45
N GLY A 149 1.33 24.27 -14.62
CA GLY A 149 0.44 25.38 -14.90
C GLY A 149 -0.99 24.91 -15.22
N ARG A 150 -1.90 25.89 -15.31
CA ARG A 150 -3.32 25.63 -15.62
C ARG A 150 -3.51 24.91 -16.95
N ASP A 151 -2.74 25.30 -17.98
CA ASP A 151 -2.85 24.73 -19.33
C ASP A 151 -2.30 23.29 -19.41
N ASP A 152 -1.30 22.97 -18.60
CA ASP A 152 -0.81 21.59 -18.47
C ASP A 152 -1.89 20.70 -17.84
N LEU A 153 -2.53 21.20 -16.79
CA LEU A 153 -3.61 20.48 -16.12
C LEU A 153 -4.82 20.25 -17.02
N LYS A 154 -5.20 21.23 -17.85
CA LYS A 154 -6.29 21.06 -18.84
C LYS A 154 -6.03 19.89 -19.80
N LYS A 155 -4.76 19.68 -20.18
CA LYS A 155 -4.40 18.55 -21.05
C LYS A 155 -4.43 17.21 -20.28
N MET A 156 -4.04 17.22 -19.01
CA MET A 156 -3.90 16.00 -18.21
C MET A 156 -5.25 15.52 -17.63
N ILE A 157 -6.10 16.45 -17.22
CA ILE A 157 -7.40 16.18 -16.59
C ILE A 157 -8.52 16.97 -17.28
N PRO A 158 -8.80 16.73 -18.58
CA PRO A 158 -9.72 17.53 -19.39
C PRO A 158 -11.17 17.48 -18.90
N PHE A 159 -11.52 16.56 -18.03
CA PHE A 159 -12.83 16.42 -17.40
C PHE A 159 -13.04 17.33 -16.18
N ALA A 160 -11.98 18.03 -15.69
CA ALA A 160 -12.12 18.97 -14.59
C ALA A 160 -12.68 20.32 -15.05
N ASP A 161 -13.41 21.00 -14.17
CA ASP A 161 -13.94 22.35 -14.47
C ASP A 161 -12.82 23.39 -14.31
N PHE A 162 -12.45 24.00 -15.43
CA PHE A 162 -11.47 25.08 -15.49
C PHE A 162 -12.14 26.46 -15.73
N SER A 163 -13.43 26.59 -15.53
CA SER A 163 -14.10 27.90 -15.65
C SER A 163 -13.62 28.85 -14.55
N GLU A 164 -13.65 30.14 -14.83
CA GLU A 164 -13.33 31.18 -13.85
C GLU A 164 -14.48 31.41 -12.87
N THR A 165 -15.68 30.95 -13.21
CA THR A 165 -16.86 31.01 -12.38
C THR A 165 -16.98 29.87 -11.38
N CYS A 166 -16.09 28.90 -11.48
CA CYS A 166 -16.02 27.79 -10.51
C CYS A 166 -15.73 28.33 -9.10
N ARG A 167 -16.42 27.79 -8.09
CA ARG A 167 -16.23 28.20 -6.68
C ARG A 167 -14.76 28.08 -6.21
N PHE A 168 -14.04 27.11 -6.74
CA PHE A 168 -12.63 26.88 -6.45
C PHE A 168 -11.85 26.76 -7.77
N PRO A 169 -11.53 27.90 -8.43
CA PRO A 169 -10.84 27.87 -9.72
C PRO A 169 -9.48 27.21 -9.59
N ILE A 170 -9.09 26.45 -10.61
CA ILE A 170 -7.80 25.76 -10.64
C ILE A 170 -6.75 26.69 -11.24
N HIS A 171 -5.75 27.08 -10.44
CA HIS A 171 -4.62 27.92 -10.85
C HIS A 171 -3.44 27.09 -11.40
N GLY A 172 -3.24 25.88 -10.89
CA GLY A 172 -2.16 25.00 -11.23
C GLY A 172 -2.08 23.83 -10.26
N GLY A 173 -0.91 23.20 -10.15
CA GLY A 173 -0.74 22.09 -9.23
C GLY A 173 0.70 21.63 -9.06
N LEU A 174 0.91 20.74 -8.13
CA LEU A 174 2.17 20.03 -7.91
C LEU A 174 1.94 18.55 -8.16
N MET A 175 2.65 17.99 -9.12
CA MET A 175 2.59 16.58 -9.47
C MET A 175 3.81 15.83 -8.91
N GLN A 176 3.57 14.67 -8.35
CA GLN A 176 4.57 13.64 -8.14
C GLN A 176 4.32 12.49 -9.11
N PRO A 177 5.13 12.33 -10.18
CA PRO A 177 4.95 11.29 -11.20
C PRO A 177 4.95 9.86 -10.66
N ARG A 178 5.85 9.54 -9.73
CA ARG A 178 5.94 8.20 -9.11
C ARG A 178 4.87 7.91 -8.07
N GLY A 179 4.13 8.92 -7.63
CA GLY A 179 2.98 8.72 -6.77
C GLY A 179 1.90 7.86 -7.44
N GLY A 180 1.03 7.26 -6.66
CA GLY A 180 0.01 6.38 -7.21
C GLY A 180 -0.97 5.87 -6.17
N THR A 181 -1.59 4.76 -6.50
CA THR A 181 -2.53 4.06 -5.61
C THR A 181 -2.20 2.58 -5.53
N ALA A 182 -2.57 1.94 -4.42
CA ALA A 182 -2.57 0.49 -4.31
C ALA A 182 -3.88 0.04 -3.69
N ARG A 183 -4.27 -1.20 -3.91
CA ARG A 183 -5.48 -1.72 -3.32
C ARG A 183 -5.19 -2.24 -1.92
N HIS A 184 -5.72 -1.57 -0.92
CA HIS A 184 -5.39 -1.80 0.49
C HIS A 184 -5.73 -3.21 0.99
N ASP A 185 -6.84 -3.81 0.54
CA ASP A 185 -7.19 -5.19 0.84
C ASP A 185 -6.20 -6.18 0.19
N ALA A 186 -5.82 -5.95 -1.06
CA ALA A 186 -4.82 -6.76 -1.75
C ALA A 186 -3.45 -6.68 -1.06
N VAL A 187 -3.08 -5.52 -0.52
CA VAL A 187 -1.85 -5.36 0.27
C VAL A 187 -1.90 -6.18 1.55
N ALA A 188 -3.01 -6.07 2.31
CA ALA A 188 -3.18 -6.83 3.54
C ALA A 188 -3.11 -8.34 3.29
N TRP A 189 -3.84 -8.84 2.31
CA TRP A 189 -3.81 -10.25 1.91
C TRP A 189 -2.47 -10.67 1.29
N GLY A 190 -1.82 -9.78 0.56
CA GLY A 190 -0.50 -10.01 0.00
C GLY A 190 0.54 -10.32 1.08
N TYR A 191 0.54 -9.57 2.17
CA TYR A 191 1.38 -9.86 3.34
C TYR A 191 0.87 -11.05 4.17
N ALA A 192 -0.43 -11.17 4.39
CA ALA A 192 -1.00 -12.24 5.20
C ALA A 192 -0.70 -13.63 4.62
N ARG A 193 -0.73 -13.76 3.30
CA ARG A 193 -0.52 -15.02 2.61
C ARG A 193 0.85 -15.66 2.89
N PRO A 194 2.01 -15.02 2.66
CA PRO A 194 3.30 -15.62 3.01
C PRO A 194 3.47 -15.83 4.52
N VAL A 195 2.90 -14.93 5.33
CA VAL A 195 2.90 -15.02 6.78
C VAL A 195 2.19 -16.30 7.24
N SER A 196 1.08 -16.69 6.65
CA SER A 196 0.36 -17.93 7.00
C SER A 196 1.10 -19.20 6.62
N TYR A 197 2.01 -19.15 5.64
CA TYR A 197 2.83 -20.30 5.22
C TYR A 197 4.08 -20.54 6.09
N THR A 198 4.50 -19.53 6.86
CA THR A 198 5.71 -19.59 7.68
C THR A 198 5.47 -19.97 9.14
N HIS A 199 4.36 -20.69 9.45
CA HIS A 199 3.93 -21.09 10.79
C HIS A 199 3.37 -19.97 11.68
N LEU A 200 2.85 -18.92 11.09
CA LEU A 200 2.14 -17.85 11.81
C LEU A 200 0.72 -18.30 12.14
N THR A 201 0.47 -18.37 13.44
CA THR A 201 -0.87 -18.54 13.98
C THR A 201 -1.55 -17.18 14.01
N LEU A 202 -2.66 -17.04 13.31
CA LEU A 202 -3.56 -15.89 13.45
C LEU A 202 -4.83 -16.39 14.12
N PRO A 203 -4.94 -16.30 15.44
CA PRO A 203 -6.24 -16.48 16.07
C PRO A 203 -7.13 -15.31 15.65
N THR A 204 -8.13 -15.58 14.82
CA THR A 204 -9.07 -14.59 14.29
C THR A 204 -10.15 -14.19 15.27
N THR A 205 -10.23 -14.84 16.42
CA THR A 205 -11.23 -14.53 17.45
C THR A 205 -10.67 -14.81 18.84
N LEU A 206 -10.14 -13.79 19.50
CA LEU A 206 -10.22 -13.73 20.94
C LEU A 206 -11.55 -13.04 21.28
N ASN A 207 -12.56 -13.83 21.62
CA ASN A 207 -13.69 -13.33 22.39
C ASN A 207 -13.16 -12.93 23.78
N VAL A 208 -13.01 -11.63 24.01
CA VAL A 208 -12.80 -11.04 25.33
C VAL A 208 -14.15 -10.57 25.83
#